data_d82d39e9bedbe538647e5a5c3f8249fa
#
_entry.id   d82d39e9bedbe538647e5a5c3f8249fa
#
_cell.length_a   1.000
_cell.length_b   1.000
_cell.length_c   1.000
_cell.angle_alpha   90.00
_cell.angle_beta   90.00
_cell.angle_gamma   90.00
#
_symmetry.space_group_name_H-M   'P 1'
#
loop_
_entity.id
_entity.type
_entity.pdbx_description
1 polymer ?
#
loop_
_entity_poly.entity_id
_entity_poly.type
_entity_poly.pdbx_seq_one_letter_code
_entity_poly.pdbx_strand_id
1 'polypeptide(L)'
;MKRLIIAAIATTLTVPAFAAANDAIDKAAKEKGAVKTASGMVYRSIKNGRGKSPSASSTVEVNYRGTLTNGKEFDSSYKRNQSIKFPLSGVIPCWTEGVQMMKVGGKAKLVCPPELAYGTRGAGQDVPPNATLIFEVELLDIK
;
A
#
# COMPACT_ATOMS: atom_id res chain seq x y z
N MET A 1 54.49 -15.75 7.51
CA MET A 1 53.36 -14.99 6.93
C MET A 1 52.17 -15.09 7.88
N LYS A 2 51.85 -14.00 8.51
CA LYS A 2 50.65 -13.95 9.35
C LYS A 2 49.44 -13.68 8.47
N ARG A 3 48.53 -14.65 8.36
CA ARG A 3 47.23 -14.45 7.71
C ARG A 3 46.33 -13.79 8.73
N LEU A 4 45.97 -12.54 8.50
CA LEU A 4 44.88 -11.88 9.24
C LEU A 4 43.58 -12.49 8.77
N ILE A 5 42.98 -13.32 9.61
CA ILE A 5 41.61 -13.74 9.43
C ILE A 5 40.75 -12.61 10.01
N ILE A 6 40.21 -11.78 9.13
CA ILE A 6 39.19 -10.84 9.50
C ILE A 6 37.92 -11.67 9.66
N ALA A 7 37.57 -12.01 10.90
CA ALA A 7 36.25 -12.53 11.20
C ALA A 7 35.25 -11.41 10.88
N ALA A 8 34.53 -11.57 9.78
CA ALA A 8 33.38 -10.73 9.50
C ALA A 8 32.34 -11.03 10.58
N ILE A 9 32.23 -10.18 11.56
CA ILE A 9 31.11 -10.19 12.50
C ILE A 9 29.91 -9.74 11.66
N ALA A 10 29.09 -10.69 11.24
CA ALA A 10 27.79 -10.39 10.70
C ALA A 10 26.94 -9.83 11.83
N THR A 11 26.99 -8.52 12.02
CA THR A 11 25.99 -7.84 12.83
C THR A 11 24.68 -7.94 12.07
N THR A 12 23.83 -8.81 12.53
CA THR A 12 22.42 -8.79 12.10
C THR A 12 21.83 -7.48 12.61
N LEU A 13 21.85 -6.47 11.75
CA LEU A 13 21.16 -5.23 12.01
C LEU A 13 19.65 -5.55 11.96
N THR A 14 19.04 -5.68 13.13
CA THR A 14 17.58 -5.64 13.23
C THR A 14 17.16 -4.22 12.88
N VAL A 15 16.70 -4.05 11.65
CA VAL A 15 16.14 -2.77 11.19
C VAL A 15 14.86 -2.52 11.98
N PRO A 16 14.72 -1.41 12.71
CA PRO A 16 13.47 -1.08 13.39
C PRO A 16 12.31 -1.07 12.39
N ALA A 17 11.10 -1.42 12.82
CA ALA A 17 9.92 -1.47 11.96
C ALA A 17 9.70 -0.16 11.17
N PHE A 18 10.02 0.99 11.75
CA PHE A 18 9.98 2.30 11.09
C PHE A 18 10.94 2.41 9.91
N ALA A 19 12.17 1.92 10.06
CA ALA A 19 13.15 1.96 8.98
C ALA A 19 12.74 1.02 7.85
N ALA A 20 12.18 -0.16 8.16
CA ALA A 20 11.68 -1.10 7.18
C ALA A 20 10.48 -0.52 6.42
N ALA A 21 9.57 0.19 7.09
CA ALA A 21 8.45 0.87 6.46
C ALA A 21 8.92 1.98 5.51
N ASN A 22 9.91 2.78 5.94
CA ASN A 22 10.50 3.83 5.10
C ASN A 22 11.23 3.25 3.89
N ASP A 23 11.94 2.13 4.06
CA ASP A 23 12.63 1.46 2.95
C ASP A 23 11.65 0.98 1.89
N ALA A 24 10.51 0.41 2.29
CA ALA A 24 9.48 -0.04 1.36
C ALA A 24 8.85 1.13 0.59
N ILE A 25 8.60 2.25 1.27
CA ILE A 25 8.09 3.47 0.66
C ILE A 25 9.12 4.06 -0.32
N ASP A 26 10.37 4.17 0.09
CA ASP A 26 11.44 4.73 -0.75
C ASP A 26 11.68 3.87 -1.99
N LYS A 27 11.66 2.56 -1.85
CA LYS A 27 11.78 1.63 -2.97
C LYS A 27 10.61 1.77 -3.94
N ALA A 28 9.39 1.84 -3.43
CA ALA A 28 8.20 2.01 -4.25
C ALA A 28 8.20 3.37 -4.99
N ALA A 29 8.68 4.43 -4.34
CA ALA A 29 8.76 5.76 -4.93
C ALA A 29 9.73 5.83 -6.12
N LYS A 30 10.66 4.90 -6.23
CA LYS A 30 11.63 4.81 -7.34
C LYS A 30 11.09 4.05 -8.54
N GLU A 31 9.95 3.37 -8.42
CA GLU A 31 9.34 2.65 -9.55
C GLU A 31 8.90 3.65 -10.62
N LYS A 32 9.00 3.23 -11.88
CA LYS A 32 8.59 4.06 -13.02
C LYS A 32 7.12 4.45 -12.91
N GLY A 33 6.83 5.74 -12.99
CA GLY A 33 5.46 6.26 -12.90
C GLY A 33 4.95 6.41 -11.48
N ALA A 34 5.75 6.10 -10.46
CA ALA A 34 5.36 6.26 -9.06
C ALA A 34 5.42 7.73 -8.63
N VAL A 35 4.47 8.12 -7.79
CA VAL A 35 4.39 9.44 -7.18
C VAL A 35 4.31 9.26 -5.67
N LYS A 36 5.25 9.85 -4.94
CA LYS A 36 5.16 9.95 -3.48
C LYS A 36 4.40 11.21 -3.13
N THR A 37 3.27 11.06 -2.44
CA THR A 37 2.45 12.21 -2.06
C THR A 37 2.99 12.91 -0.82
N ALA A 38 2.49 14.11 -0.53
CA ALA A 38 2.90 14.88 0.64
C ALA A 38 2.59 14.15 1.96
N SER A 39 1.57 13.28 1.98
CA SER A 39 1.23 12.47 3.16
C SER A 39 2.19 11.30 3.40
N GLY A 40 2.99 10.94 2.42
CA GLY A 40 3.96 9.86 2.50
C GLY A 40 3.56 8.55 1.84
N MET A 41 2.36 8.45 1.29
CA MET A 41 1.98 7.28 0.49
C MET A 41 2.62 7.33 -0.90
N VAL A 42 2.74 6.18 -1.55
CA VAL A 42 3.18 6.09 -2.95
C VAL A 42 2.03 5.60 -3.82
N TYR A 43 1.75 6.34 -4.87
CA TYR A 43 0.74 6.03 -5.87
C TYR A 43 1.41 5.71 -7.21
N ARG A 44 1.01 4.61 -7.84
CA ARG A 44 1.45 4.27 -9.18
C ARG A 44 0.28 3.76 -10.01
N SER A 45 -0.03 4.44 -11.11
CA SER A 45 -1.04 3.95 -12.04
C SER A 45 -0.53 2.72 -12.78
N ILE A 46 -1.31 1.64 -12.73
CA ILE A 46 -1.05 0.43 -13.52
C ILE A 46 -1.81 0.52 -14.85
N LYS A 47 -3.05 0.99 -14.80
CA LYS A 47 -3.90 1.23 -15.94
C LYS A 47 -4.67 2.52 -15.74
N ASN A 48 -4.61 3.43 -16.70
CA ASN A 48 -5.36 4.68 -16.64
C ASN A 48 -6.82 4.42 -16.96
N GLY A 49 -7.73 4.87 -16.09
CA GLY A 49 -9.15 4.87 -16.35
C GLY A 49 -9.55 6.04 -17.24
N ARG A 50 -10.75 5.96 -17.79
CA ARG A 50 -11.32 7.01 -18.66
C ARG A 50 -12.52 7.71 -18.06
N GLY A 51 -13.04 7.19 -16.95
CA GLY A 51 -14.19 7.75 -16.27
C GLY A 51 -13.83 8.92 -15.35
N LYS A 52 -14.75 9.23 -14.46
CA LYS A 52 -14.58 10.30 -13.48
C LYS A 52 -13.72 9.83 -12.32
N SER A 53 -13.12 10.78 -11.61
CA SER A 53 -12.47 10.56 -10.33
C SER A 53 -13.47 10.76 -9.19
N PRO A 54 -13.42 9.93 -8.13
CA PRO A 54 -14.28 10.13 -6.97
C PRO A 54 -13.81 11.29 -6.10
N SER A 55 -14.72 11.80 -5.27
CA SER A 55 -14.40 12.73 -4.20
C SER A 55 -14.27 12.01 -2.86
N ALA A 56 -13.81 12.71 -1.83
CA ALA A 56 -13.69 12.15 -0.47
C ALA A 56 -15.03 11.67 0.10
N SER A 57 -16.15 12.20 -0.37
CA SER A 57 -17.50 11.81 0.06
C SER A 57 -18.15 10.75 -0.81
N SER A 58 -17.48 10.31 -1.88
CA SER A 58 -18.03 9.29 -2.78
C SER A 58 -18.01 7.90 -2.16
N THR A 59 -18.99 7.09 -2.56
CA THR A 59 -18.94 5.64 -2.38
C THR A 59 -18.43 5.03 -3.67
N VAL A 60 -17.44 4.16 -3.57
CA VAL A 60 -16.80 3.53 -4.73
C VAL A 60 -17.00 2.02 -4.71
N GLU A 61 -17.07 1.43 -5.89
CA GLU A 61 -17.02 -0.01 -6.07
C GLU A 61 -15.65 -0.39 -6.62
N VAL A 62 -15.00 -1.33 -5.95
CA VAL A 62 -13.61 -1.71 -6.27
C VAL A 62 -13.42 -3.21 -6.20
N ASN A 63 -12.44 -3.69 -6.98
CA ASN A 63 -11.72 -4.92 -6.68
C ASN A 63 -10.35 -4.55 -6.13
N TYR A 64 -9.83 -5.34 -5.22
CA TYR A 64 -8.53 -5.05 -4.61
C TYR A 64 -7.84 -6.29 -4.08
N ARG A 65 -6.54 -6.17 -3.94
CA ARG A 65 -5.67 -7.15 -3.29
C ARG A 65 -4.70 -6.39 -2.39
N GLY A 66 -4.62 -6.80 -1.12
CA GLY A 66 -3.70 -6.24 -0.15
C GLY A 66 -2.64 -7.25 0.26
N THR A 67 -1.38 -6.82 0.26
CA THR A 67 -0.24 -7.63 0.67
C THR A 67 0.63 -6.87 1.66
N LEU A 68 1.34 -7.63 2.50
CA LEU A 68 2.41 -7.13 3.34
C LEU A 68 3.70 -6.99 2.51
N THR A 69 4.71 -6.34 3.08
CA THR A 69 5.99 -6.15 2.40
C THR A 69 6.75 -7.45 2.13
N ASN A 70 6.44 -8.52 2.87
CA ASN A 70 6.98 -9.87 2.62
C ASN A 70 6.22 -10.65 1.53
N GLY A 71 5.22 -10.03 0.90
CA GLY A 71 4.41 -10.63 -0.15
C GLY A 71 3.19 -11.41 0.34
N LYS A 72 3.00 -11.57 1.65
CA LYS A 72 1.84 -12.27 2.21
C LYS A 72 0.56 -11.48 1.92
N GLU A 73 -0.39 -12.11 1.24
CA GLU A 73 -1.72 -11.54 1.02
C GLU A 73 -2.54 -11.60 2.31
N PHE A 74 -3.06 -10.46 2.73
CA PHE A 74 -3.91 -10.39 3.93
C PHE A 74 -5.39 -10.18 3.59
N ASP A 75 -5.71 -9.71 2.40
CA ASP A 75 -7.08 -9.53 1.95
C ASP A 75 -7.14 -9.44 0.42
N SER A 76 -8.26 -9.91 -0.16
CA SER A 76 -8.48 -9.84 -1.60
C SER A 76 -9.96 -10.03 -1.94
N SER A 77 -10.52 -9.08 -2.68
CA SER A 77 -11.87 -9.22 -3.24
C SER A 77 -11.88 -10.24 -4.38
N TYR A 78 -10.79 -10.36 -5.12
CA TYR A 78 -10.66 -11.35 -6.20
C TYR A 78 -10.81 -12.77 -5.68
N LYS A 79 -10.27 -13.05 -4.50
CA LYS A 79 -10.34 -14.36 -3.86
C LYS A 79 -11.77 -14.76 -3.51
N ARG A 80 -12.62 -13.78 -3.23
CA ARG A 80 -14.06 -13.98 -2.95
C ARG A 80 -14.92 -13.88 -4.22
N ASN A 81 -14.33 -13.55 -5.37
CA ASN A 81 -15.03 -13.27 -6.63
C ASN A 81 -16.16 -12.26 -6.47
N GLN A 82 -15.94 -11.25 -5.64
CA GLN A 82 -16.96 -10.25 -5.34
C GLN A 82 -16.31 -8.88 -5.10
N SER A 83 -16.69 -7.91 -5.92
CA SER A 83 -16.33 -6.51 -5.70
C SER A 83 -16.98 -5.99 -4.41
N ILE A 84 -16.42 -4.95 -3.86
CA ILE A 84 -16.88 -4.35 -2.61
C ILE A 84 -17.12 -2.87 -2.81
N LYS A 85 -18.15 -2.37 -2.15
CA LYS A 85 -18.48 -0.94 -2.09
C LYS A 85 -17.99 -0.36 -0.79
N PHE A 86 -17.26 0.75 -0.88
CA PHE A 86 -16.76 1.48 0.30
C PHE A 86 -17.06 2.97 0.18
N PRO A 87 -17.53 3.60 1.26
CA PRO A 87 -17.49 5.06 1.35
C PRO A 87 -16.04 5.49 1.57
N LEU A 88 -15.51 6.41 0.75
CA LEU A 88 -14.12 6.87 0.89
C LEU A 88 -13.86 7.62 2.19
N SER A 89 -14.89 8.14 2.83
CA SER A 89 -14.81 8.73 4.17
C SER A 89 -14.65 7.71 5.30
N GLY A 90 -14.89 6.42 5.04
CA GLY A 90 -14.90 5.35 6.03
C GLY A 90 -13.81 4.29 5.87
N VAL A 91 -12.77 4.57 5.08
CA VAL A 91 -11.64 3.66 4.85
C VAL A 91 -10.35 4.25 5.40
N ILE A 92 -9.26 3.48 5.37
CA ILE A 92 -7.95 3.99 5.80
C ILE A 92 -7.55 5.23 4.99
N PRO A 93 -6.82 6.18 5.61
CA PRO A 93 -6.48 7.44 4.93
C PRO A 93 -5.76 7.26 3.59
N CYS A 94 -4.92 6.24 3.47
CA CYS A 94 -4.23 5.91 2.22
C CYS A 94 -5.22 5.68 1.06
N TRP A 95 -6.31 4.99 1.31
CA TRP A 95 -7.36 4.75 0.32
C TRP A 95 -8.17 6.02 0.02
N THR A 96 -8.53 6.76 1.06
CA THR A 96 -9.26 8.02 0.88
C THR A 96 -8.49 8.95 -0.07
N GLU A 97 -7.19 9.08 0.12
CA GLU A 97 -6.33 9.88 -0.74
C GLU A 97 -6.10 9.23 -2.10
N GLY A 98 -5.66 7.98 -2.10
CA GLY A 98 -5.19 7.30 -3.32
C GLY A 98 -6.30 7.03 -4.33
N VAL A 99 -7.48 6.63 -3.88
CA VAL A 99 -8.59 6.32 -4.80
C VAL A 99 -9.13 7.59 -5.46
N GLN A 100 -9.03 8.75 -4.81
CA GLN A 100 -9.38 10.03 -5.43
C GLN A 100 -8.45 10.40 -6.60
N MET A 101 -7.25 9.84 -6.65
CA MET A 101 -6.30 10.03 -7.75
C MET A 101 -6.64 9.15 -8.96
N MET A 102 -7.51 8.16 -8.79
CA MET A 102 -7.90 7.23 -9.83
C MET A 102 -9.10 7.75 -10.62
N LYS A 103 -9.31 7.13 -11.78
CA LYS A 103 -10.52 7.30 -12.59
C LYS A 103 -11.20 5.95 -12.77
N VAL A 104 -12.52 5.96 -12.91
CA VAL A 104 -13.29 4.73 -13.18
C VAL A 104 -12.70 4.00 -14.39
N GLY A 105 -12.51 2.71 -14.28
CA GLY A 105 -11.86 1.85 -15.27
C GLY A 105 -10.36 1.71 -15.07
N GLY A 106 -9.78 2.44 -14.12
CA GLY A 106 -8.35 2.40 -13.83
C GLY A 106 -7.97 1.35 -12.79
N LYS A 107 -6.67 1.06 -12.75
CA LYS A 107 -6.04 0.21 -11.74
C LYS A 107 -4.77 0.89 -11.24
N ALA A 108 -4.54 0.86 -9.95
CA ALA A 108 -3.39 1.51 -9.34
C ALA A 108 -2.81 0.68 -8.21
N LYS A 109 -1.53 0.90 -7.94
CA LYS A 109 -0.82 0.38 -6.78
C LYS A 109 -0.69 1.49 -5.75
N LEU A 110 -1.13 1.22 -4.53
CA LEU A 110 -1.00 2.11 -3.38
C LEU A 110 -0.05 1.47 -2.39
N VAL A 111 1.01 2.16 -2.01
CA VAL A 111 1.89 1.73 -0.93
C VAL A 111 1.64 2.64 0.26
N CYS A 112 1.12 2.05 1.32
CA CYS A 112 0.56 2.76 2.46
C CYS A 112 1.48 2.63 3.66
N PRO A 113 2.10 3.72 4.14
CA PRO A 113 2.84 3.66 5.40
C PRO A 113 1.87 3.41 6.56
N PRO A 114 2.37 2.87 7.69
CA PRO A 114 1.49 2.50 8.81
C PRO A 114 0.58 3.63 9.30
N GLU A 115 1.08 4.86 9.35
CA GLU A 115 0.32 6.04 9.81
C GLU A 115 -0.88 6.39 8.92
N LEU A 116 -0.90 5.90 7.68
CA LEU A 116 -2.03 6.04 6.76
C LEU A 116 -2.83 4.74 6.58
N ALA A 117 -2.54 3.74 7.38
CA ALA A 117 -3.18 2.43 7.36
C ALA A 117 -3.69 2.08 8.76
N TYR A 118 -3.14 1.05 9.39
CA TYR A 118 -3.62 0.59 10.70
C TYR A 118 -2.69 0.95 11.86
N GLY A 119 -1.62 1.70 11.59
CA GLY A 119 -0.74 2.29 12.61
C GLY A 119 -0.10 1.28 13.55
N THR A 120 0.07 1.70 14.80
CA THR A 120 0.69 0.89 15.85
C THR A 120 -0.23 -0.22 16.37
N ARG A 121 -1.53 -0.12 16.10
CA ARG A 121 -2.51 -1.11 16.55
C ARG A 121 -2.54 -2.36 15.66
N GLY A 122 -2.30 -2.19 14.34
CA GLY A 122 -2.51 -3.24 13.37
C GLY A 122 -3.99 -3.56 13.17
N ALA A 123 -4.30 -4.66 12.50
CA ALA A 123 -5.66 -5.11 12.23
C ALA A 123 -5.72 -6.62 12.36
N GLY A 124 -6.19 -7.11 13.50
CA GLY A 124 -6.32 -8.54 13.77
C GLY A 124 -5.01 -9.30 13.66
N GLN A 125 -5.09 -10.57 13.25
CA GLN A 125 -3.92 -11.43 13.08
C GLN A 125 -3.21 -11.22 11.73
N ASP A 126 -3.91 -10.63 10.76
CA ASP A 126 -3.43 -10.54 9.38
C ASP A 126 -2.55 -9.32 9.13
N VAL A 127 -2.77 -8.24 9.87
CA VAL A 127 -1.99 -7.00 9.74
C VAL A 127 -1.30 -6.69 11.07
N PRO A 128 0.02 -6.90 11.15
CA PRO A 128 0.77 -6.64 12.39
C PRO A 128 0.88 -5.13 12.66
N PRO A 129 1.24 -4.75 13.90
CA PRO A 129 1.54 -3.35 14.22
C PRO A 129 2.64 -2.78 13.33
N ASN A 130 2.52 -1.51 12.98
CA ASN A 130 3.50 -0.77 12.17
C ASN A 130 3.77 -1.37 10.78
N ALA A 131 2.75 -2.01 10.19
CA ALA A 131 2.89 -2.61 8.86
C ALA A 131 2.69 -1.59 7.75
N THR A 132 3.61 -1.58 6.78
CA THR A 132 3.41 -0.95 5.48
C THR A 132 2.59 -1.90 4.62
N LEU A 133 1.52 -1.41 4.02
CA LEU A 133 0.61 -2.20 3.21
C LEU A 133 0.74 -1.85 1.74
N ILE A 134 0.64 -2.86 0.89
CA ILE A 134 0.66 -2.70 -0.56
C ILE A 134 -0.69 -3.14 -1.10
N PHE A 135 -1.40 -2.24 -1.76
CA PHE A 135 -2.68 -2.53 -2.39
C PHE A 135 -2.59 -2.39 -3.90
N GLU A 136 -3.22 -3.31 -4.60
CA GLU A 136 -3.63 -3.11 -5.97
C GLU A 136 -5.14 -2.88 -5.95
N VAL A 137 -5.60 -1.75 -6.50
CA VAL A 137 -7.01 -1.35 -6.49
C VAL A 137 -7.46 -1.11 -7.91
N GLU A 138 -8.56 -1.73 -8.26
CA GLU A 138 -9.27 -1.51 -9.53
C GLU A 138 -10.57 -0.76 -9.23
N LEU A 139 -10.71 0.45 -9.75
CA LEU A 139 -11.90 1.28 -9.55
C LEU A 139 -12.93 0.96 -10.63
N LEU A 140 -14.02 0.31 -10.21
CA LEU A 140 -15.06 -0.15 -11.14
C LEU A 140 -16.15 0.88 -11.36
N ASP A 141 -16.57 1.57 -10.31
CA ASP A 141 -17.69 2.51 -10.37
C ASP A 141 -17.67 3.49 -9.20
N ILE A 142 -18.37 4.60 -9.39
CA ILE A 142 -18.69 5.58 -8.34
C ILE A 142 -20.20 5.58 -8.15
N LYS A 143 -20.64 5.35 -6.92
CA LYS A 143 -22.07 5.28 -6.58
C LYS A 143 -22.64 6.61 -6.10
#